data_67d153ba9196e21c16a9b8ecf14e4eae
#
_entry.id   67d153ba9196e21c16a9b8ecf14e4eae
#
_cell.length_a   1.000
_cell.length_b   1.000
_cell.length_c   1.000
_cell.angle_alpha   90.00
_cell.angle_beta   90.00
_cell.angle_gamma   90.00
#
_symmetry.space_group_name_H-M   'P 1'
#
loop_
_entity.id
_entity.type
_entity.pdbx_description
1 polymer ?
#
loop_
_entity_poly.entity_id
_entity_poly.type
_entity_poly.pdbx_seq_one_letter_code
_entity_poly.pdbx_strand_id
1 'polypeptide(L)'
;MVGLDARRQVVELYRPALERLGAVTNAALDDRTPGPVRIGGLVVTRQHPMTAKGTVFLALEDETGMVNVTLWPDTWARLRGVVRRHALLLVDGDLQRESKVVNVIARDVRPLIEVAANAGAPEQPTGVKQLGMAGMRRMG
;
A
#
# COMPACT_ATOMS: atom_id res chain seq x y z
N MET A 1 13.40 -14.61 -16.81
CA MET A 1 13.57 -13.45 -16.90
C MET A 1 13.51 -12.65 -15.73
N VAL A 2 14.54 -12.14 -15.50
CA VAL A 2 14.76 -11.51 -14.25
C VAL A 2 14.02 -10.21 -14.09
N GLY A 3 13.88 -9.46 -15.16
CA GLY A 3 13.33 -8.15 -15.08
C GLY A 3 11.91 -8.07 -14.57
N LEU A 4 11.06 -8.97 -15.01
CA LEU A 4 9.71 -8.93 -14.54
C LEU A 4 9.61 -9.36 -13.12
N ASP A 5 10.40 -10.35 -12.76
CA ASP A 5 10.31 -10.90 -11.43
C ASP A 5 10.91 -9.98 -10.39
N ALA A 6 11.80 -9.09 -10.77
CA ALA A 6 12.49 -8.24 -9.81
C ALA A 6 11.52 -7.37 -9.01
N ARG A 7 10.50 -6.81 -9.68
CA ARG A 7 9.53 -5.98 -8.96
C ARG A 7 8.72 -6.79 -7.97
N ARG A 8 8.31 -7.99 -8.37
CA ARG A 8 7.52 -8.85 -7.50
C ARG A 8 8.35 -9.36 -6.35
N GLN A 9 9.63 -9.65 -6.61
CA GLN A 9 10.54 -10.10 -5.57
C GLN A 9 10.75 -9.04 -4.50
N VAL A 10 10.80 -7.76 -4.89
CA VAL A 10 10.94 -6.70 -3.92
C VAL A 10 9.76 -6.71 -2.95
N VAL A 11 8.54 -6.84 -3.48
CA VAL A 11 7.36 -6.85 -2.61
C VAL A 11 7.35 -8.11 -1.77
N GLU A 12 7.78 -9.22 -2.34
CA GLU A 12 7.80 -10.48 -1.60
C GLU A 12 8.72 -10.39 -0.38
N LEU A 13 9.81 -9.65 -0.47
CA LEU A 13 10.70 -9.45 0.66
C LEU A 13 9.99 -8.75 1.81
N TYR A 14 9.00 -7.91 1.52
CA TYR A 14 8.25 -7.21 2.54
C TYR A 14 7.01 -7.97 3.01
N ARG A 15 6.77 -9.17 2.45
CA ARG A 15 5.53 -9.89 2.81
C ARG A 15 5.39 -10.18 4.30
N PRO A 16 6.46 -10.60 5.02
CA PRO A 16 6.27 -10.80 6.46
C PRO A 16 5.84 -9.54 7.20
N ALA A 17 6.41 -8.39 6.82
CA ALA A 17 6.01 -7.12 7.43
C ALA A 17 4.58 -6.76 7.02
N LEU A 18 4.22 -6.99 5.77
CA LEU A 18 2.87 -6.72 5.30
C LEU A 18 1.86 -7.57 6.06
N GLU A 19 2.18 -8.82 6.31
CA GLU A 19 1.28 -9.68 7.08
C GLU A 19 1.09 -9.16 8.50
N ARG A 20 2.17 -8.72 9.12
CA ARG A 20 2.07 -8.15 10.46
C ARG A 20 1.25 -6.87 10.47
N LEU A 21 1.25 -6.14 9.35
CA LEU A 21 0.46 -4.94 9.22
C LEU A 21 -0.99 -5.21 8.83
N GLY A 22 -1.35 -6.47 8.64
CA GLY A 22 -2.71 -6.83 8.25
C GLY A 22 -3.01 -6.65 6.78
N ALA A 23 -1.97 -6.54 5.94
CA ALA A 23 -2.16 -6.39 4.51
C ALA A 23 -2.38 -7.75 3.86
N VAL A 24 -3.25 -7.78 2.87
CA VAL A 24 -3.51 -8.99 2.10
C VAL A 24 -2.84 -8.88 0.74
N THR A 25 -2.70 -10.00 0.04
CA THR A 25 -2.12 -9.97 -1.30
C THR A 25 -3.15 -9.48 -2.30
N ASN A 26 -2.65 -9.01 -3.45
CA ASN A 26 -3.56 -8.55 -4.51
C ASN A 26 -4.42 -9.71 -5.00
N ALA A 27 -3.86 -10.92 -5.09
CA ALA A 27 -4.65 -12.08 -5.53
C ALA A 27 -5.80 -12.39 -4.57
N ALA A 28 -5.63 -12.12 -3.29
CA ALA A 28 -6.68 -12.39 -2.32
C ALA A 28 -7.90 -11.49 -2.51
N LEU A 29 -7.73 -10.37 -3.23
CA LEU A 29 -8.85 -9.45 -3.46
C LEU A 29 -9.90 -10.05 -4.38
N ASP A 30 -9.53 -11.01 -5.21
CA ASP A 30 -10.47 -11.61 -6.15
C ASP A 30 -11.62 -12.30 -5.44
N ASP A 31 -11.35 -12.89 -4.29
CA ASP A 31 -12.37 -13.63 -3.55
C ASP A 31 -12.86 -12.89 -2.31
N ARG A 32 -12.38 -11.68 -2.10
CA ARG A 32 -12.68 -10.98 -0.86
C ARG A 32 -13.97 -10.20 -0.98
N THR A 33 -14.72 -10.13 0.10
CA THR A 33 -15.92 -9.33 0.17
C THR A 33 -15.55 -7.84 0.09
N PRO A 34 -16.28 -7.03 -0.67
CA PRO A 34 -16.02 -5.60 -0.70
C PRO A 34 -16.03 -4.98 0.69
N GLY A 35 -15.22 -3.97 0.89
CA GLY A 35 -15.09 -3.28 2.17
C GLY A 35 -13.65 -2.91 2.45
N PRO A 36 -13.34 -2.54 3.70
CA PRO A 36 -12.00 -2.05 4.05
C PRO A 36 -10.93 -3.10 3.78
N VAL A 37 -9.79 -2.65 3.26
CA VAL A 37 -8.71 -3.55 2.94
C VAL A 37 -7.39 -2.79 3.01
N ARG A 38 -6.32 -3.51 3.28
CA ARG A 38 -4.96 -2.97 3.25
C ARG A 38 -4.12 -3.83 2.32
N ILE A 39 -3.41 -3.20 1.42
CA ILE A 39 -2.55 -3.88 0.46
C ILE A 39 -1.21 -3.15 0.37
N GLY A 40 -0.22 -3.79 -0.18
CA GLY A 40 1.08 -3.17 -0.43
C GLY A 40 1.65 -3.60 -1.75
N GLY A 41 2.42 -2.73 -2.36
CA GLY A 41 3.05 -3.08 -3.63
C GLY A 41 3.79 -1.92 -4.26
N LEU A 42 4.25 -2.16 -5.49
CA LEU A 42 4.95 -1.16 -6.27
C LEU A 42 4.01 -0.52 -7.27
N VAL A 43 4.13 0.78 -7.42
CA VAL A 43 3.38 1.52 -8.43
C VAL A 43 4.03 1.26 -9.78
N VAL A 44 3.29 0.64 -10.69
CA VAL A 44 3.77 0.35 -12.02
C VAL A 44 3.39 1.47 -12.98
N THR A 45 2.17 1.98 -12.86
CA THR A 45 1.72 3.11 -13.67
C THR A 45 0.91 4.07 -12.83
N ARG A 46 0.91 5.33 -13.27
CA ARG A 46 0.14 6.38 -12.64
C ARG A 46 -0.51 7.19 -13.76
N GLN A 47 -1.82 7.25 -13.75
CA GLN A 47 -2.55 7.89 -14.82
C GLN A 47 -3.42 9.02 -14.28
N HIS A 48 -3.43 10.13 -15.00
CA HIS A 48 -4.23 11.31 -14.68
C HIS A 48 -5.10 11.63 -15.87
N PRO A 49 -6.18 10.90 -16.11
CA PRO A 49 -6.99 11.16 -17.29
C PRO A 49 -7.65 12.52 -17.18
N MET A 50 -7.64 13.28 -18.26
CA MET A 50 -8.27 14.61 -18.25
C MET A 50 -9.76 14.50 -17.98
N THR A 51 -10.38 13.43 -18.42
CA THR A 51 -11.83 13.24 -18.24
C THR A 51 -12.16 12.88 -16.79
N ALA A 52 -11.18 12.49 -15.99
CA ALA A 52 -11.45 12.08 -14.62
C ALA A 52 -11.39 13.24 -13.61
N LYS A 53 -11.15 14.46 -14.08
CA LYS A 53 -11.28 15.67 -13.25
C LYS A 53 -10.50 15.64 -11.95
N GLY A 54 -9.26 15.25 -12.03
CA GLY A 54 -8.39 15.23 -10.87
C GLY A 54 -8.28 13.90 -10.17
N THR A 55 -9.02 12.90 -10.60
CA THR A 55 -8.88 11.54 -10.08
C THR A 55 -7.62 10.91 -10.67
N VAL A 56 -6.88 10.19 -9.85
CA VAL A 56 -5.65 9.52 -10.28
C VAL A 56 -5.83 8.02 -10.12
N PHE A 57 -5.33 7.27 -11.09
CA PHE A 57 -5.40 5.82 -11.06
C PHE A 57 -3.99 5.25 -11.02
N LEU A 58 -3.75 4.34 -10.11
CA LEU A 58 -2.46 3.65 -10.00
C LEU A 58 -2.66 2.19 -10.33
N ALA A 59 -1.65 1.57 -10.95
CA ALA A 59 -1.58 0.12 -10.99
C ALA A 59 -0.54 -0.27 -9.95
N LEU A 60 -0.94 -1.06 -8.98
CA LEU A 60 -0.09 -1.48 -7.88
C LEU A 60 0.18 -2.98 -8.02
N GLU A 61 1.45 -3.34 -8.04
CA GLU A 61 1.85 -4.73 -8.27
C GLU A 61 2.50 -5.33 -7.04
N ASP A 62 2.11 -6.55 -6.70
CA ASP A 62 2.82 -7.32 -5.70
C ASP A 62 3.24 -8.67 -6.30
N GLU A 63 3.74 -9.57 -5.47
CA GLU A 63 4.23 -10.86 -5.96
C GLU A 63 3.13 -11.74 -6.55
N THR A 64 1.86 -11.42 -6.30
CA THR A 64 0.72 -12.22 -6.76
C THR A 64 -0.01 -11.63 -7.95
N GLY A 65 0.20 -10.36 -8.25
CA GLY A 65 -0.46 -9.73 -9.39
C GLY A 65 -0.64 -8.24 -9.22
N MET A 66 -1.50 -7.66 -10.05
CA MET A 66 -1.74 -6.23 -10.05
C MET A 66 -3.17 -5.89 -9.67
N VAL A 67 -3.36 -4.72 -9.12
CA VAL A 67 -4.69 -4.21 -8.82
C VAL A 67 -4.72 -2.72 -9.13
N ASN A 68 -5.89 -2.23 -9.49
CA ASN A 68 -6.08 -0.81 -9.73
C ASN A 68 -6.45 -0.12 -8.43
N VAL A 69 -5.81 1.01 -8.19
CA VAL A 69 -6.07 1.83 -7.01
C VAL A 69 -6.51 3.20 -7.49
N THR A 70 -7.62 3.67 -6.97
CA THR A 70 -8.19 4.96 -7.34
C THR A 70 -7.98 5.95 -6.20
N LEU A 71 -7.46 7.14 -6.54
CA LEU A 71 -7.35 8.23 -5.59
C LEU A 71 -8.26 9.34 -6.08
N TRP A 72 -9.34 9.61 -5.32
CA TRP A 72 -10.23 10.71 -5.64
C TRP A 72 -9.45 12.02 -5.51
N PRO A 73 -9.93 13.10 -6.10
CA PRO A 73 -9.17 14.35 -6.15
C PRO A 73 -8.68 14.84 -4.79
N ASP A 74 -9.51 14.79 -3.76
CA ASP A 74 -9.10 15.24 -2.44
C ASP A 74 -8.01 14.36 -1.85
N THR A 75 -8.13 13.06 -2.05
CA THR A 75 -7.13 12.11 -1.57
C THR A 75 -5.81 12.32 -2.31
N TRP A 76 -5.89 12.52 -3.62
CA TRP A 76 -4.69 12.78 -4.40
C TRP A 76 -4.02 14.07 -3.96
N ALA A 77 -4.80 15.13 -3.73
CA ALA A 77 -4.24 16.40 -3.30
C ALA A 77 -3.46 16.24 -1.99
N ARG A 78 -3.97 15.42 -1.10
CA ARG A 78 -3.34 15.19 0.20
C ARG A 78 -2.13 14.28 0.12
N LEU A 79 -2.19 13.25 -0.74
CA LEU A 79 -1.20 12.17 -0.73
C LEU A 79 -0.23 12.20 -1.91
N ARG A 80 -0.37 13.14 -2.83
CA ARG A 80 0.46 13.15 -4.03
C ARG A 80 1.96 13.18 -3.73
N GLY A 81 2.35 13.85 -2.65
CA GLY A 81 3.76 13.92 -2.29
C GLY A 81 4.33 12.54 -1.97
N VAL A 82 3.57 11.73 -1.25
CA VAL A 82 4.00 10.37 -0.92
C VAL A 82 4.09 9.53 -2.19
N VAL A 83 3.04 9.58 -3.01
CA VAL A 83 2.99 8.77 -4.23
C VAL A 83 4.09 9.16 -5.21
N ARG A 84 4.42 10.44 -5.29
CA ARG A 84 5.47 10.89 -6.21
C ARG A 84 6.87 10.51 -5.75
N ARG A 85 7.07 10.47 -4.44
CA ARG A 85 8.41 10.22 -3.90
C ARG A 85 8.70 8.74 -3.65
N HIS A 86 7.66 7.92 -3.58
CA HIS A 86 7.84 6.52 -3.21
C HIS A 86 7.12 5.61 -4.18
N ALA A 87 7.81 4.62 -4.69
CA ALA A 87 7.19 3.65 -5.58
C ALA A 87 6.59 2.48 -4.82
N LEU A 88 7.11 2.22 -3.62
CA LEU A 88 6.66 1.08 -2.81
C LEU A 88 5.73 1.60 -1.72
N LEU A 89 4.46 1.25 -1.80
CA LEU A 89 3.43 1.86 -0.99
C LEU A 89 2.61 0.85 -0.19
N LEU A 90 2.14 1.31 0.97
CA LEU A 90 1.10 0.62 1.72
C LEU A 90 -0.18 1.42 1.54
N VAL A 91 -1.24 0.78 1.09
CA VAL A 91 -2.49 1.45 0.76
C VAL A 91 -3.60 0.92 1.65
N ASP A 92 -4.30 1.82 2.33
CA ASP A 92 -5.52 1.52 3.05
C ASP A 92 -6.67 2.07 2.23
N GLY A 93 -7.67 1.25 1.98
CA GLY A 93 -8.78 1.70 1.17
C GLY A 93 -9.97 0.77 1.27
N ASP A 94 -10.87 0.92 0.31
CA ASP A 94 -12.06 0.11 0.24
C ASP A 94 -12.07 -0.67 -1.06
N LEU A 95 -12.21 -1.97 -0.94
CA LEU A 95 -12.31 -2.85 -2.09
C LEU A 95 -13.69 -2.72 -2.70
N GLN A 96 -13.73 -2.47 -3.99
CA GLN A 96 -14.97 -2.44 -4.75
C GLN A 96 -14.86 -3.40 -5.91
N ARG A 97 -15.95 -4.04 -6.23
CA ARG A 97 -15.99 -4.96 -7.36
C ARG A 97 -17.14 -4.58 -8.25
N GLU A 98 -16.84 -4.42 -9.54
CA GLU A 98 -17.86 -4.14 -10.50
C GLU A 98 -17.69 -5.18 -11.57
N SER A 99 -18.66 -6.05 -11.73
CA SER A 99 -18.55 -7.23 -12.57
C SER A 99 -17.37 -8.06 -12.07
N LYS A 100 -16.37 -8.28 -12.89
CA LYS A 100 -15.20 -9.04 -12.49
C LYS A 100 -14.00 -8.15 -12.24
N VAL A 101 -14.19 -6.84 -12.26
CA VAL A 101 -13.09 -5.91 -12.10
C VAL A 101 -13.00 -5.50 -10.64
N VAL A 102 -11.80 -5.61 -10.08
CA VAL A 102 -11.53 -5.26 -8.70
C VAL A 102 -10.79 -3.93 -8.67
N ASN A 103 -11.19 -3.05 -7.79
CA ASN A 103 -10.58 -1.74 -7.64
C ASN A 103 -10.51 -1.40 -6.15
N VAL A 104 -9.46 -0.74 -5.74
CA VAL A 104 -9.33 -0.28 -4.35
C VAL A 104 -9.39 1.25 -4.36
N ILE A 105 -10.35 1.81 -3.64
CA ILE A 105 -10.47 3.25 -3.48
C ILE A 105 -9.61 3.63 -2.29
N ALA A 106 -8.52 4.32 -2.52
CA ALA A 106 -7.58 4.63 -1.46
C ALA A 106 -8.12 5.65 -0.48
N ARG A 107 -7.95 5.41 0.81
CA ARG A 107 -8.21 6.37 1.85
C ARG A 107 -6.91 6.93 2.39
N ASP A 108 -5.86 6.12 2.41
CA ASP A 108 -4.57 6.56 2.89
C ASP A 108 -3.48 5.77 2.19
N VAL A 109 -2.33 6.40 2.01
CA VAL A 109 -1.19 5.79 1.36
C VAL A 109 0.05 6.19 2.14
N ARG A 110 0.88 5.22 2.46
CA ARG A 110 2.12 5.48 3.21
C ARG A 110 3.28 4.77 2.55
N PRO A 111 4.51 5.30 2.70
CA PRO A 111 5.67 4.60 2.15
C PRO A 111 5.85 3.27 2.89
N LEU A 112 5.86 2.18 2.15
CA LEU A 112 5.96 0.87 2.78
C LEU A 112 7.26 0.71 3.55
N ILE A 113 8.34 1.26 3.02
CA ILE A 113 9.64 1.09 3.66
C ILE A 113 9.64 1.68 5.07
N GLU A 114 8.94 2.80 5.28
CA GLU A 114 8.90 3.42 6.60
C GLU A 114 8.02 2.63 7.55
N VAL A 115 6.87 2.19 7.06
CA VAL A 115 5.94 1.45 7.91
C VAL A 115 6.50 0.07 8.23
N ALA A 116 7.16 -0.56 7.25
CA ALA A 116 7.73 -1.88 7.43
C ALA A 116 8.89 -1.86 8.41
N ALA A 117 9.64 -0.78 8.46
CA ALA A 117 10.75 -0.69 9.40
C ALA A 117 10.24 -0.82 10.83
N ASN A 118 9.09 -0.21 11.13
CA ASN A 118 8.51 -0.33 12.45
C ASN A 118 7.89 -1.71 12.67
N ALA A 119 7.21 -2.25 11.66
CA ALA A 119 6.57 -3.54 11.80
C ALA A 119 7.57 -4.68 11.85
N GLY A 120 8.71 -4.49 11.17
CA GLY A 120 9.73 -5.50 11.17
C GLY A 120 10.63 -5.46 12.37
N ALA A 121 10.55 -4.41 13.15
CA ALA A 121 11.39 -4.33 14.32
C ALA A 121 11.00 -5.42 15.26
N PRO A 122 11.96 -6.00 15.89
CA PRO A 122 11.68 -7.04 16.79
C PRO A 122 10.83 -6.42 17.82
N GLU A 123 9.94 -7.13 18.23
CA GLU A 123 9.14 -6.68 19.11
C GLU A 123 9.80 -6.10 20.07
N GLN A 124 9.66 -5.00 20.30
CA GLN A 124 10.22 -4.41 21.26
C GLN A 124 9.56 -4.80 22.33
N PRO A 125 10.13 -5.27 23.11
CA PRO A 125 9.56 -5.69 24.23
C PRO A 125 9.00 -4.49 24.71
N THR A 126 8.25 -4.43 24.71
CA THR A 126 7.70 -3.47 25.05
C THR A 126 8.08 -2.93 26.10
N GLY A 127 8.24 -2.63 26.27
CA GLY A 127 8.62 -2.15 27.10
C GLY A 127 9.26 -1.14 26.69
N VAL A 128 9.43 -0.72 26.54
CA VAL A 128 10.09 0.04 26.05
C VAL A 128 9.49 0.95 25.44
N LYS A 129 9.04 0.87 25.33
CA LYS A 129 8.77 1.47 24.93
C LYS A 129 8.65 2.35 24.75
N GLN A 130 8.71 2.48 24.71
CA GLN A 130 8.94 2.96 24.63
C GLN A 130 9.13 3.82 24.46
N LEU A 131 9.30 4.02 24.44
CA LEU A 131 9.81 4.58 24.35
C LEU A 131 9.70 5.38 23.98
N GLY A 132 9.70 5.55 23.86
CA GLY A 132 9.94 6.04 23.55
C GLY A 132 9.77 6.54 23.14
N MET A 133 9.99 6.48 23.16
CA MET A 133 10.21 6.59 22.84
C MET A 133 9.90 7.16 22.62
N ALA A 134 9.85 7.24 22.67
CA ALA A 134 9.93 7.44 22.48
C ALA A 134 9.72 7.96 22.15
N GLY A 135 9.66 8.07 22.18
CA GLY A 135 9.88 8.18 21.92
C GLY A 135 9.58 8.55 21.44
N MET A 136 9.66 8.66 21.44
CA MET A 136 9.78 8.52 21.11
C MET A 136 9.25 9.11 20.77
N ARG A 137 9.28 9.32 20.65
CA ARG A 137 9.20 9.36 20.41
C ARG A 137 8.55 9.84 20.07
N ARG A 138 8.47 9.85 20.03
CA ARG A 138 8.28 9.74 19.82
C ARG A 138 7.61 9.93 19.62
N MET A 139 7.33 9.72 19.54
CA MET A 139 7.01 9.40 19.54
C MET A 139 6.50 9.52 19.39
N GLY A 140 6.41 9.47 19.27
CA GLY A 140 6.10 9.34 19.28
C GLY A 140 5.98 9.36 19.18
#